data_b8a52bca6f568b49afe159e3363a7927
#
_entry.id   b8a52bca6f568b49afe159e3363a7927
#
_cell.length_a   1.000
_cell.length_b   1.000
_cell.length_c   1.000
_cell.angle_alpha   90.00
_cell.angle_beta   90.00
_cell.angle_gamma   90.00
#
_symmetry.space_group_name_H-M   'P 1'
#
loop_
_entity.id
_entity.type
_entity.pdbx_description
1 polymer ?
#
loop_
_entity_poly.entity_id
_entity_poly.type
_entity_poly.pdbx_seq_one_letter_code
_entity_poly.pdbx_strand_id
1 'polypeptide(L)'
;VEVLASANIIKNVKSVIVPNTNGQRGIAAAAAAGIIADIADAQLQVLACLTPEQTDAVGAYLQPAAFTVRRADKDNVFDIQVRGTAGADSAFVEIAGYHTNVIHIEKNGIVQFHKDYQESGSQHTTDRSLLTVENIIAFANEVDIADVQETLQRQIDYNWAIAEEGLRGDYGTNIGRILLQSYGMSIHNRAKAYAAAG
;
A
#
# COMPACT_ATOMS: atom_id res chain seq x y z
N VAL A 1 9.20 9.02 -17.24
CA VAL A 1 8.02 8.85 -16.37
C VAL A 1 7.96 9.99 -15.39
N GLU A 2 6.81 10.65 -15.28
CA GLU A 2 6.54 11.69 -14.29
C GLU A 2 5.53 11.15 -13.27
N VAL A 3 5.82 11.33 -11.99
CA VAL A 3 4.91 10.97 -10.89
C VAL A 3 4.65 12.21 -10.06
N LEU A 4 3.39 12.60 -9.96
CA LEU A 4 2.93 13.60 -9.02
C LEU A 4 2.20 12.89 -7.88
N ALA A 5 2.52 13.24 -6.65
CA ALA A 5 1.87 12.62 -5.49
C ALA A 5 1.59 13.66 -4.41
N SER A 6 0.56 13.42 -3.59
CA SER A 6 0.27 14.27 -2.46
C SER A 6 1.43 14.31 -1.46
N ALA A 7 1.55 15.40 -0.72
CA ALA A 7 2.62 15.55 0.28
C ALA A 7 2.62 14.41 1.31
N ASN A 8 1.44 13.91 1.65
CA ASN A 8 1.29 12.79 2.59
C ASN A 8 1.89 11.50 2.03
N ILE A 9 1.63 11.17 0.75
CA ILE A 9 2.22 10.02 0.08
C ILE A 9 3.75 10.16 0.02
N ILE A 10 4.26 11.31 -0.45
CA ILE A 10 5.71 11.54 -0.54
C ILE A 10 6.37 11.35 0.82
N LYS A 11 5.83 11.97 1.87
CA LYS A 11 6.35 11.85 3.24
C LYS A 11 6.46 10.39 3.68
N ASN A 12 5.43 9.59 3.41
CA ASN A 12 5.34 8.23 3.94
C ASN A 12 6.16 7.21 3.15
N VAL A 13 6.36 7.41 1.83
CA VAL A 13 6.93 6.35 0.98
C VAL A 13 8.29 6.67 0.37
N LYS A 14 8.80 7.90 0.48
CA LYS A 14 10.04 8.34 -0.19
C LYS A 14 11.28 7.50 0.13
N SER A 15 11.32 6.83 1.26
CA SER A 15 12.47 6.04 1.73
C SER A 15 12.14 4.56 1.97
N VAL A 16 10.89 4.16 1.72
CA VAL A 16 10.44 2.79 1.95
C VAL A 16 11.03 1.86 0.90
N ILE A 17 11.51 0.70 1.32
CA ILE A 17 11.94 -0.36 0.40
C ILE A 17 10.70 -0.91 -0.31
N VAL A 18 10.76 -0.95 -1.64
CA VAL A 18 9.71 -1.54 -2.46
C VAL A 18 9.91 -3.06 -2.46
N PRO A 19 8.91 -3.85 -2.06
CA PRO A 19 9.02 -5.31 -2.04
C PRO A 19 9.40 -5.88 -3.42
N ASN A 20 10.18 -6.96 -3.44
CA ASN A 20 10.61 -7.68 -4.64
C ASN A 20 11.34 -6.82 -5.70
N THR A 21 12.15 -5.84 -5.27
CA THR A 21 12.90 -4.95 -6.16
C THR A 21 14.41 -4.90 -5.83
N ASN A 22 14.95 -5.93 -5.16
CA ASN A 22 16.36 -5.95 -4.73
C ASN A 22 16.75 -4.71 -3.88
N GLY A 23 15.83 -4.30 -2.98
CA GLY A 23 16.10 -3.21 -2.04
C GLY A 23 15.94 -1.80 -2.61
N GLN A 24 15.39 -1.64 -3.82
CA GLN A 24 15.09 -0.33 -4.39
C GLN A 24 14.06 0.42 -3.52
N ARG A 25 14.14 1.77 -3.51
CA ARG A 25 13.38 2.58 -2.55
C ARG A 25 12.58 3.67 -3.24
N GLY A 26 11.46 4.00 -2.63
CA GLY A 26 10.68 5.20 -2.90
C GLY A 26 9.77 5.09 -4.12
N ILE A 27 9.18 6.22 -4.48
CA ILE A 27 8.09 6.33 -5.47
C ILE A 27 8.58 5.93 -6.88
N ALA A 28 9.76 6.37 -7.27
CA ALA A 28 10.30 6.02 -8.59
C ALA A 28 10.48 4.48 -8.73
N ALA A 29 10.96 3.81 -7.69
CA ALA A 29 11.11 2.36 -7.68
C ALA A 29 9.76 1.63 -7.76
N ALA A 30 8.75 2.12 -7.06
CA ALA A 30 7.40 1.58 -7.14
C ALA A 30 6.79 1.76 -8.54
N ALA A 31 6.96 2.93 -9.15
CA ALA A 31 6.50 3.19 -10.50
C ALA A 31 7.23 2.32 -11.55
N ALA A 32 8.55 2.17 -11.42
CA ALA A 32 9.34 1.30 -12.30
C ALA A 32 8.90 -0.17 -12.18
N ALA A 33 8.68 -0.65 -10.95
CA ALA A 33 8.21 -2.00 -10.71
C ALA A 33 6.83 -2.26 -11.32
N GLY A 34 5.90 -1.30 -11.19
CA GLY A 34 4.57 -1.40 -11.81
C GLY A 34 4.62 -1.45 -13.34
N ILE A 35 5.49 -0.65 -13.95
CA ILE A 35 5.68 -0.64 -15.41
C ILE A 35 6.28 -1.96 -15.90
N ILE A 36 7.30 -2.48 -15.22
CA ILE A 36 7.98 -3.72 -15.60
C ILE A 36 7.12 -4.95 -15.35
N ALA A 37 6.31 -4.95 -14.29
CA ALA A 37 5.39 -6.04 -14.00
C ALA A 37 4.36 -6.22 -15.11
N ASP A 38 3.86 -5.13 -15.70
CA ASP A 38 2.86 -5.11 -16.78
C ASP A 38 1.62 -5.99 -16.50
N ILE A 39 1.17 -5.99 -15.24
CA ILE A 39 0.05 -6.82 -14.75
C ILE A 39 -0.94 -5.92 -14.01
N ALA A 40 -1.63 -5.03 -14.72
CA ALA A 40 -2.57 -4.08 -14.10
C ALA A 40 -3.70 -4.78 -13.33
N ASP A 41 -4.14 -5.95 -13.78
CA ASP A 41 -5.20 -6.74 -13.15
C ASP A 41 -4.82 -7.26 -11.76
N ALA A 42 -3.53 -7.34 -11.43
CA ALA A 42 -3.05 -7.70 -10.10
C ALA A 42 -3.28 -6.59 -9.05
N GLN A 43 -3.64 -5.37 -9.47
CA GLN A 43 -3.97 -4.24 -8.60
C GLN A 43 -2.93 -4.02 -7.48
N LEU A 44 -3.34 -4.13 -6.22
CA LEU A 44 -2.46 -3.96 -5.05
C LEU A 44 -1.44 -5.07 -4.87
N GLN A 45 -1.54 -6.18 -5.61
CA GLN A 45 -0.63 -7.32 -5.53
C GLN A 45 0.42 -7.33 -6.64
N VAL A 46 0.48 -6.32 -7.48
CA VAL A 46 1.40 -6.25 -8.64
C VAL A 46 2.86 -6.54 -8.26
N LEU A 47 3.32 -6.06 -7.12
CA LEU A 47 4.69 -6.28 -6.66
C LEU A 47 4.97 -7.74 -6.24
N ALA A 48 3.95 -8.47 -5.78
CA ALA A 48 4.10 -9.88 -5.42
C ALA A 48 4.22 -10.79 -6.65
N CYS A 49 3.83 -10.31 -7.82
CA CYS A 49 3.86 -11.06 -9.09
C CYS A 49 5.15 -10.86 -9.89
N LEU A 50 6.11 -10.04 -9.42
CA LEU A 50 7.38 -9.82 -10.12
C LEU A 50 8.18 -11.12 -10.20
N THR A 51 8.64 -11.47 -11.42
CA THR A 51 9.59 -12.56 -11.61
C THR A 51 11.01 -12.13 -11.20
N PRO A 52 11.95 -13.06 -10.98
CA PRO A 52 13.34 -12.71 -10.68
C PRO A 52 13.97 -11.81 -11.76
N GLU A 53 13.71 -12.09 -13.03
CA GLU A 53 14.20 -11.31 -14.17
C GLU A 53 13.62 -9.89 -14.17
N GLN A 54 12.33 -9.74 -13.86
CA GLN A 54 11.68 -8.44 -13.70
C GLN A 54 12.22 -7.67 -12.50
N THR A 55 12.48 -8.35 -11.39
CA THR A 55 13.12 -7.78 -10.22
C THR A 55 14.47 -7.14 -10.54
N ASP A 56 15.32 -7.84 -11.31
CA ASP A 56 16.61 -7.32 -11.76
C ASP A 56 16.44 -6.15 -12.74
N ALA A 57 15.46 -6.24 -13.63
CA ALA A 57 15.15 -5.19 -14.61
C ALA A 57 14.70 -3.87 -13.96
N VAL A 58 14.04 -3.90 -12.79
CA VAL A 58 13.65 -2.68 -12.07
C VAL A 58 14.85 -1.80 -11.77
N GLY A 59 15.93 -2.37 -11.25
CA GLY A 59 17.16 -1.63 -10.95
C GLY A 59 17.80 -1.01 -12.21
N ALA A 60 17.81 -1.75 -13.31
CA ALA A 60 18.34 -1.27 -14.58
C ALA A 60 17.48 -0.16 -15.22
N TYR A 61 16.16 -0.21 -15.01
CA TYR A 61 15.21 0.80 -15.52
C TYR A 61 15.25 2.11 -14.73
N LEU A 62 15.70 2.08 -13.47
CA LEU A 62 15.81 3.25 -12.58
C LEU A 62 17.02 4.14 -12.95
N GLN A 63 17.07 4.62 -14.19
CA GLN A 63 18.06 5.63 -14.57
C GLN A 63 17.63 7.01 -14.05
N PRO A 64 18.57 7.85 -13.57
CA PRO A 64 18.25 9.14 -12.95
C PRO A 64 17.38 10.08 -13.81
N ALA A 65 17.53 10.02 -15.14
CA ALA A 65 16.75 10.86 -16.06
C ALA A 65 15.38 10.25 -16.45
N ALA A 66 15.10 8.99 -16.09
CA ALA A 66 13.89 8.31 -16.51
C ALA A 66 12.66 8.67 -15.65
N PHE A 67 12.89 9.14 -14.42
CA PHE A 67 11.84 9.41 -13.46
C PHE A 67 11.94 10.82 -12.88
N THR A 68 10.80 11.52 -12.83
CA THR A 68 10.63 12.77 -12.10
C THR A 68 9.51 12.58 -11.09
N VAL A 69 9.79 12.82 -9.81
CA VAL A 69 8.80 12.77 -8.74
C VAL A 69 8.60 14.15 -8.17
N ARG A 70 7.38 14.65 -8.15
CA ARG A 70 7.02 15.98 -7.65
C ARG A 70 5.77 15.92 -6.77
N ARG A 71 5.57 16.96 -5.98
CA ARG A 71 4.32 17.15 -5.25
C ARG A 71 3.21 17.49 -6.24
N ALA A 72 2.03 16.86 -6.08
CA ALA A 72 0.82 17.25 -6.77
C ALA A 72 0.33 18.63 -6.29
N ASP A 73 -0.24 19.42 -7.20
CA ASP A 73 -0.77 20.75 -6.88
C ASP A 73 -2.12 20.70 -6.14
N LYS A 74 -2.78 19.54 -6.14
CA LYS A 74 -4.04 19.32 -5.44
C LYS A 74 -3.79 19.11 -3.94
N ASP A 75 -4.67 19.64 -3.11
CA ASP A 75 -4.60 19.48 -1.64
C ASP A 75 -5.23 18.17 -1.13
N ASN A 76 -5.49 17.19 -1.98
CA ASN A 76 -5.98 15.89 -1.59
C ASN A 76 -4.99 15.17 -0.66
N VAL A 77 -5.48 14.54 0.38
CA VAL A 77 -4.67 13.74 1.30
C VAL A 77 -4.04 12.54 0.58
N PHE A 78 -4.81 11.91 -0.31
CA PHE A 78 -4.35 10.83 -1.17
C PHE A 78 -4.57 11.20 -2.64
N ASP A 79 -3.48 11.44 -3.36
CA ASP A 79 -3.46 11.72 -4.80
C ASP A 79 -2.17 11.18 -5.38
N ILE A 80 -2.28 10.38 -6.43
CA ILE A 80 -1.16 9.83 -7.19
C ILE A 80 -1.48 9.96 -8.67
N GLN A 81 -0.62 10.64 -9.40
CA GLN A 81 -0.71 10.81 -10.84
C GLN A 81 0.55 10.26 -11.48
N VAL A 82 0.41 9.41 -12.47
CA VAL A 82 1.54 8.83 -13.20
C VAL A 82 1.37 9.10 -14.69
N ARG A 83 2.37 9.75 -15.29
CA ARG A 83 2.47 9.95 -16.73
C ARG A 83 3.70 9.25 -17.27
N GLY A 84 3.49 8.30 -18.15
CA GLY A 84 4.53 7.65 -18.93
C GLY A 84 4.57 8.19 -20.36
N THR A 85 5.78 8.31 -20.94
CA THR A 85 5.98 8.62 -22.34
C THR A 85 7.02 7.69 -22.96
N ALA A 86 6.76 7.21 -24.17
CA ALA A 86 7.67 6.36 -24.93
C ALA A 86 7.60 6.76 -26.43
N GLY A 87 8.60 7.50 -26.91
CA GLY A 87 8.55 8.07 -28.24
C GLY A 87 7.38 9.04 -28.41
N ALA A 88 6.46 8.74 -29.32
CA ALA A 88 5.25 9.52 -29.56
C ALA A 88 4.06 9.09 -28.68
N ASP A 89 4.16 7.98 -27.99
CA ASP A 89 3.09 7.45 -27.16
C ASP A 89 3.14 7.99 -25.74
N SER A 90 1.96 8.21 -25.16
CA SER A 90 1.82 8.64 -23.77
C SER A 90 0.64 7.96 -23.10
N ALA A 91 0.78 7.73 -21.79
CA ALA A 91 -0.30 7.27 -20.94
C ALA A 91 -0.31 8.08 -19.64
N PHE A 92 -1.50 8.32 -19.11
CA PHE A 92 -1.69 9.00 -17.82
C PHE A 92 -2.76 8.28 -16.99
N VAL A 93 -2.48 8.13 -15.71
CA VAL A 93 -3.43 7.57 -14.73
C VAL A 93 -3.43 8.46 -13.48
N GLU A 94 -4.61 8.73 -12.94
CA GLU A 94 -4.78 9.39 -11.66
C GLU A 94 -5.61 8.52 -10.70
N ILE A 95 -5.11 8.39 -9.48
CA ILE A 95 -5.76 7.68 -8.36
C ILE A 95 -5.93 8.68 -7.22
N ALA A 96 -7.14 8.86 -6.71
CA ALA A 96 -7.40 9.81 -5.63
C ALA A 96 -8.33 9.25 -4.55
N GLY A 97 -8.16 9.72 -3.32
CA GLY A 97 -8.98 9.37 -2.16
C GLY A 97 -8.61 8.06 -1.49
N TYR A 98 -8.51 6.96 -2.24
CA TYR A 98 -8.08 5.65 -1.74
C TYR A 98 -7.39 4.82 -2.82
N HIS A 99 -6.64 3.81 -2.41
CA HIS A 99 -5.65 3.12 -3.23
C HIS A 99 -6.17 2.47 -4.52
N THR A 100 -7.44 2.12 -4.60
CA THR A 100 -8.05 1.48 -5.79
C THR A 100 -9.00 2.39 -6.56
N ASN A 101 -9.10 3.66 -6.16
CA ASN A 101 -10.00 4.61 -6.82
C ASN A 101 -9.31 5.33 -7.97
N VAL A 102 -9.21 4.66 -9.11
CA VAL A 102 -8.80 5.30 -10.35
C VAL A 102 -9.89 6.28 -10.76
N ILE A 103 -9.50 7.54 -10.98
CA ILE A 103 -10.43 8.63 -11.35
C ILE A 103 -10.21 9.15 -12.77
N HIS A 104 -9.02 8.91 -13.34
CA HIS A 104 -8.74 9.33 -14.71
C HIS A 104 -7.74 8.38 -15.38
N ILE A 105 -8.01 8.04 -16.65
CA ILE A 105 -7.10 7.31 -17.53
C ILE A 105 -7.09 8.01 -18.88
N GLU A 106 -5.90 8.27 -19.40
CA GLU A 106 -5.68 8.90 -20.72
C GLU A 106 -4.62 8.12 -21.50
N LYS A 107 -4.79 7.98 -22.79
CA LYS A 107 -3.80 7.42 -23.71
C LYS A 107 -3.68 8.34 -24.94
N ASN A 108 -2.47 8.80 -25.24
CA ASN A 108 -2.15 9.68 -26.38
C ASN A 108 -3.05 10.92 -26.43
N GLY A 109 -3.33 11.54 -25.28
CA GLY A 109 -4.21 12.71 -25.18
C GLY A 109 -5.71 12.41 -25.27
N ILE A 110 -6.10 11.13 -25.41
CA ILE A 110 -7.50 10.72 -25.48
C ILE A 110 -7.91 10.13 -24.14
N VAL A 111 -8.92 10.74 -23.49
CA VAL A 111 -9.50 10.25 -22.24
C VAL A 111 -10.19 8.92 -22.48
N GLN A 112 -9.75 7.89 -21.79
CA GLN A 112 -10.32 6.54 -21.81
C GLN A 112 -11.33 6.33 -20.68
N PHE A 113 -11.06 6.97 -19.55
CA PHE A 113 -11.91 6.91 -18.37
C PHE A 113 -11.80 8.20 -17.58
N HIS A 114 -12.94 8.71 -17.09
CA HIS A 114 -12.98 9.84 -16.17
C HIS A 114 -14.14 9.68 -15.18
N LYS A 115 -13.84 9.96 -13.93
CA LYS A 115 -14.80 9.98 -12.81
C LYS A 115 -14.53 11.23 -11.99
N ASP A 116 -15.56 12.06 -11.83
CA ASP A 116 -15.45 13.22 -10.93
C ASP A 116 -15.15 12.75 -9.51
N TYR A 117 -14.11 13.32 -8.94
CA TYR A 117 -13.73 13.10 -7.54
C TYR A 117 -13.53 14.44 -6.85
N GLN A 118 -14.28 14.66 -5.79
CA GLN A 118 -14.06 15.74 -4.84
C GLN A 118 -13.79 15.10 -3.48
N GLU A 119 -12.72 15.55 -2.84
CA GLU A 119 -12.44 15.17 -1.44
C GLU A 119 -13.45 15.87 -0.53
N SER A 120 -14.71 15.41 -0.57
CA SER A 120 -15.69 15.75 0.45
C SER A 120 -15.40 14.93 1.67
N GLY A 121 -15.21 15.56 2.82
CA GLY A 121 -14.97 14.88 4.07
C GLY A 121 -15.96 13.73 4.25
N SER A 122 -15.44 12.51 4.33
CA SER A 122 -16.18 11.26 4.51
C SER A 122 -17.18 10.86 3.40
N GLN A 123 -16.72 10.55 2.20
CA GLN A 123 -17.45 9.55 1.39
C GLN A 123 -17.15 8.15 1.96
N HIS A 124 -17.63 7.87 3.15
CA HIS A 124 -17.71 6.50 3.62
C HIS A 124 -18.89 5.84 2.91
N THR A 125 -18.60 4.81 2.12
CA THR A 125 -19.62 3.92 1.53
C THR A 125 -20.40 3.15 2.63
N THR A 126 -19.95 3.25 3.87
CA THR A 126 -20.53 2.60 5.05
C THR A 126 -21.14 3.65 5.95
N ASP A 127 -22.40 3.47 6.33
CA ASP A 127 -23.04 4.29 7.34
C ASP A 127 -22.39 4.04 8.71
N ARG A 128 -21.65 5.02 9.19
CA ARG A 128 -20.97 4.96 10.49
C ARG A 128 -21.83 5.47 11.64
N SER A 129 -23.03 5.95 11.40
CA SER A 129 -23.93 6.41 12.45
C SER A 129 -24.33 5.30 13.43
N LEU A 130 -24.26 4.05 12.96
CA LEU A 130 -24.53 2.86 13.78
C LEU A 130 -23.36 2.49 14.71
N LEU A 131 -22.16 3.05 14.53
CA LEU A 131 -20.99 2.75 15.35
C LEU A 131 -20.97 3.58 16.63
N THR A 132 -22.00 3.42 17.45
CA THR A 132 -22.01 3.95 18.82
C THR A 132 -21.44 2.90 19.78
N VAL A 133 -20.99 3.33 20.95
CA VAL A 133 -20.45 2.42 21.98
C VAL A 133 -21.52 1.40 22.40
N GLU A 134 -22.77 1.83 22.54
CA GLU A 134 -23.91 0.99 22.89
C GLU A 134 -24.13 -0.11 21.85
N ASN A 135 -24.17 0.25 20.57
CA ASN A 135 -24.37 -0.71 19.48
C ASN A 135 -23.20 -1.68 19.35
N ILE A 136 -21.96 -1.23 19.55
CA ILE A 136 -20.77 -2.10 19.52
C ILE A 136 -20.85 -3.13 20.65
N ILE A 137 -21.23 -2.72 21.86
CA ILE A 137 -21.39 -3.63 22.99
C ILE A 137 -22.55 -4.60 22.77
N ALA A 138 -23.68 -4.12 22.29
CA ALA A 138 -24.83 -4.98 21.97
C ALA A 138 -24.45 -6.02 20.92
N PHE A 139 -23.82 -5.61 19.82
CA PHE A 139 -23.33 -6.52 18.78
C PHE A 139 -22.36 -7.57 19.35
N ALA A 140 -21.40 -7.16 20.16
CA ALA A 140 -20.42 -8.09 20.74
C ALA A 140 -21.05 -9.13 21.69
N ASN A 141 -22.19 -8.81 22.32
CA ASN A 141 -22.89 -9.73 23.23
C ASN A 141 -23.91 -10.63 22.50
N GLU A 142 -24.45 -10.20 21.37
CA GLU A 142 -25.60 -10.83 20.70
C GLU A 142 -25.23 -11.54 19.39
N VAL A 143 -24.09 -11.18 18.77
CA VAL A 143 -23.70 -11.76 17.48
C VAL A 143 -23.45 -13.27 17.59
N ASP A 144 -24.00 -14.03 16.66
CA ASP A 144 -23.65 -15.44 16.54
C ASP A 144 -22.17 -15.56 16.07
N ILE A 145 -21.39 -16.37 16.78
CA ILE A 145 -20.00 -16.63 16.41
C ILE A 145 -19.87 -17.11 14.98
N ALA A 146 -20.83 -17.91 14.49
CA ALA A 146 -20.81 -18.42 13.13
C ALA A 146 -20.84 -17.31 12.07
N ASP A 147 -21.51 -16.17 12.34
CA ASP A 147 -21.63 -15.06 11.39
C ASP A 147 -20.31 -14.28 11.24
N VAL A 148 -19.44 -14.30 12.24
CA VAL A 148 -18.19 -13.52 12.26
C VAL A 148 -16.93 -14.39 12.25
N GLN A 149 -17.07 -15.69 12.41
CA GLN A 149 -15.97 -16.64 12.59
C GLN A 149 -14.95 -16.57 11.45
N GLU A 150 -15.41 -16.59 10.20
CA GLU A 150 -14.49 -16.57 9.05
C GLU A 150 -13.61 -15.31 9.04
N THR A 151 -14.23 -14.14 9.27
CA THR A 151 -13.52 -12.86 9.28
C THR A 151 -12.54 -12.78 10.45
N LEU A 152 -12.95 -13.18 11.66
CA LEU A 152 -12.10 -13.17 12.85
C LEU A 152 -10.96 -14.18 12.73
N GLN A 153 -11.23 -15.39 12.22
CA GLN A 153 -10.20 -16.40 12.05
C GLN A 153 -9.15 -15.94 11.05
N ARG A 154 -9.56 -15.39 9.91
CA ARG A 154 -8.65 -14.82 8.91
C ARG A 154 -7.79 -13.71 9.50
N GLN A 155 -8.38 -12.82 10.29
CA GLN A 155 -7.64 -11.75 10.98
C GLN A 155 -6.59 -12.32 11.95
N ILE A 156 -6.98 -13.32 12.74
CA ILE A 156 -6.06 -13.99 13.68
C ILE A 156 -4.91 -14.64 12.92
N ASP A 157 -5.21 -15.41 11.88
CA ASP A 157 -4.21 -16.16 11.12
C ASP A 157 -3.19 -15.23 10.45
N TYR A 158 -3.66 -14.13 9.84
CA TYR A 158 -2.77 -13.17 9.17
C TYR A 158 -1.92 -12.39 10.18
N ASN A 159 -2.51 -11.93 11.29
CA ASN A 159 -1.75 -11.23 12.33
C ASN A 159 -0.74 -12.16 13.01
N TRP A 160 -1.09 -13.42 13.19
CA TRP A 160 -0.18 -14.40 13.76
C TRP A 160 0.99 -14.70 12.82
N ALA A 161 0.70 -14.93 11.55
CA ALA A 161 1.73 -15.19 10.54
C ALA A 161 2.73 -14.03 10.41
N ILE A 162 2.24 -12.77 10.35
CA ILE A 162 3.11 -11.61 10.26
C ILE A 162 3.92 -11.38 11.55
N ALA A 163 3.33 -11.66 12.71
CA ALA A 163 4.03 -11.56 13.99
C ALA A 163 5.19 -12.59 14.10
N GLU A 164 4.97 -13.81 13.64
CA GLU A 164 6.02 -14.83 13.62
C GLU A 164 7.11 -14.51 12.62
N GLU A 165 6.73 -14.02 11.43
CA GLU A 165 7.70 -13.56 10.43
C GLU A 165 8.53 -12.38 10.95
N GLY A 166 7.91 -11.40 11.60
CA GLY A 166 8.60 -10.27 12.20
C GLY A 166 9.58 -10.67 13.32
N LEU A 167 9.30 -11.74 14.08
CA LEU A 167 10.25 -12.27 15.06
C LEU A 167 11.41 -13.06 14.42
N ARG A 168 11.16 -13.72 13.29
CA ARG A 168 12.14 -14.55 12.59
C ARG A 168 13.06 -13.73 11.68
N GLY A 169 12.47 -12.82 10.90
CA GLY A 169 13.16 -12.03 9.89
C GLY A 169 13.90 -10.83 10.45
N ASP A 170 14.53 -10.08 9.58
CA ASP A 170 15.31 -8.89 9.89
C ASP A 170 14.59 -7.66 9.32
N TYR A 171 13.61 -7.17 10.08
CA TYR A 171 12.72 -6.09 9.66
C TYR A 171 12.83 -4.88 10.60
N GLY A 172 12.86 -3.69 10.01
CA GLY A 172 12.90 -2.44 10.75
C GLY A 172 14.00 -2.41 11.81
N THR A 173 13.65 -2.04 13.03
CA THR A 173 14.57 -2.02 14.19
C THR A 173 14.56 -3.30 15.02
N ASN A 174 13.85 -4.33 14.59
CA ASN A 174 13.75 -5.63 15.28
C ASN A 174 13.25 -5.55 16.75
N ILE A 175 12.33 -4.63 17.03
CA ILE A 175 11.86 -4.35 18.40
C ILE A 175 11.35 -5.62 19.10
N GLY A 176 10.53 -6.43 18.42
CA GLY A 176 10.01 -7.68 18.99
C GLY A 176 11.10 -8.65 19.42
N ARG A 177 12.11 -8.82 18.57
CA ARG A 177 13.26 -9.71 18.85
C ARG A 177 14.13 -9.18 20.01
N ILE A 178 14.39 -7.86 20.01
CA ILE A 178 15.14 -7.22 21.10
C ILE A 178 14.43 -7.40 22.44
N LEU A 179 13.10 -7.25 22.47
CA LEU A 179 12.30 -7.46 23.68
C LEU A 179 12.38 -8.91 24.18
N LEU A 180 12.30 -9.90 23.28
CA LEU A 180 12.46 -11.31 23.66
C LEU A 180 13.85 -11.61 24.22
N GLN A 181 14.91 -11.06 23.64
CA GLN A 181 16.27 -11.22 24.12
C GLN A 181 16.47 -10.60 25.51
N SER A 182 15.84 -9.44 25.74
CA SER A 182 16.01 -8.69 27.00
C SER A 182 15.18 -9.26 28.16
N TYR A 183 13.98 -9.75 27.89
CA TYR A 183 13.00 -10.12 28.91
C TYR A 183 12.54 -11.60 28.84
N GLY A 184 13.02 -12.34 27.86
CA GLY A 184 12.69 -13.75 27.68
C GLY A 184 11.23 -14.02 27.33
N MET A 185 10.81 -15.28 27.52
CA MET A 185 9.48 -15.76 27.10
C MET A 185 8.31 -15.14 27.87
N SER A 186 8.56 -14.53 29.03
CA SER A 186 7.49 -13.88 29.82
C SER A 186 6.74 -12.78 29.08
N ILE A 187 7.35 -12.19 28.04
CA ILE A 187 6.74 -11.14 27.20
C ILE A 187 6.52 -11.57 25.75
N HIS A 188 6.55 -12.88 25.48
CA HIS A 188 6.51 -13.41 24.11
C HIS A 188 5.33 -12.86 23.29
N ASN A 189 4.12 -12.81 23.85
CA ASN A 189 2.97 -12.27 23.14
C ASN A 189 3.08 -10.76 22.86
N ARG A 190 3.69 -10.02 23.80
CA ARG A 190 3.97 -8.59 23.59
C ARG A 190 5.03 -8.39 22.51
N ALA A 191 6.08 -9.22 22.52
CA ALA A 191 7.10 -9.18 21.47
C ALA A 191 6.52 -9.49 20.09
N LYS A 192 5.60 -10.46 19.98
CA LYS A 192 4.87 -10.73 18.73
C LYS A 192 4.07 -9.53 18.25
N ALA A 193 3.38 -8.82 19.14
CA ALA A 193 2.63 -7.62 18.77
C ALA A 193 3.54 -6.52 18.21
N TYR A 194 4.71 -6.29 18.81
CA TYR A 194 5.68 -5.34 18.30
C TYR A 194 6.34 -5.80 16.99
N ALA A 195 6.57 -7.09 16.84
CA ALA A 195 7.12 -7.64 15.60
C ALA A 195 6.14 -7.50 14.41
N ALA A 196 4.84 -7.60 14.66
CA ALA A 196 3.82 -7.39 13.63
C ALA A 196 3.64 -5.90 13.24
N ALA A 197 3.99 -4.98 14.14
CA ALA A 197 3.81 -3.53 13.94
C ALA A 197 5.05 -2.84 13.34
N GLY A 198 6.20 -3.44 13.40
CA GLY A 198 7.49 -2.85 13.01
C GLY A 198 8.22 -3.56 11.95
#